data_c06c5c629af54b6a66dfcb709e9bcfc7
#
_entry.id   c06c5c629af54b6a66dfcb709e9bcfc7
#
_cell.length_a   1.000
_cell.length_b   1.000
_cell.length_c   1.000
_cell.angle_alpha   90.00
_cell.angle_beta   90.00
_cell.angle_gamma   90.00
#
_symmetry.space_group_name_H-M   'P 1'
#
loop_
_entity.id
_entity.type
_entity.pdbx_description
1 polymer ?
#
loop_
_entity_poly.entity_id
_entity_poly.type
_entity_poly.pdbx_seq_one_letter_code
_entity_poly.pdbx_strand_id
1 'polypeptide(L)'
;MKRDIKKVPSLRGKSIINLFYEPSTRTRTSFELAGKYLGADVVNITTASSSVVKGECLRDTILTVQSMACDAIVMRHPIEGAAAYAAEVADPVIINAGDGAHAHPSQGLLDMFTIREQGKDLKGLKMAILGDVLYSRVARTNIAAWTKMGLMYM
;
A
#
# COMPACT_ATOMS: atom_id res chain seq x y z
N MET A 1 16.01 -11.40 3.13
CA MET A 1 15.77 -12.24 4.34
C MET A 1 15.35 -13.65 3.91
N LYS A 2 16.22 -14.64 4.04
CA LYS A 2 15.84 -16.06 3.84
C LYS A 2 15.25 -16.55 5.16
N ARG A 3 13.95 -16.82 5.17
CA ARG A 3 13.27 -17.50 6.30
C ARG A 3 13.07 -18.97 5.90
N ASP A 4 13.36 -19.88 6.80
CA ASP A 4 13.12 -21.33 6.60
C ASP A 4 11.62 -21.63 6.46
N ILE A 5 10.78 -20.86 7.18
CA ILE A 5 9.33 -20.93 7.09
C ILE A 5 8.82 -19.66 6.39
N LYS A 6 8.27 -19.81 5.18
CA LYS A 6 7.74 -18.71 4.39
C LYS A 6 6.29 -18.36 4.76
N LYS A 7 5.52 -19.29 5.33
CA LYS A 7 4.11 -19.10 5.66
C LYS A 7 3.90 -19.16 7.17
N VAL A 8 3.14 -18.20 7.69
CA VAL A 8 2.67 -18.14 9.08
C VAL A 8 1.16 -17.89 9.08
N PRO A 9 0.39 -18.47 10.01
CA PRO A 9 -1.08 -18.42 9.99
C PRO A 9 -1.69 -17.16 10.63
N SER A 10 -0.95 -16.06 10.69
CA SER A 10 -1.36 -14.83 11.40
C SER A 10 -2.67 -14.22 10.88
N LEU A 11 -2.97 -14.43 9.59
CA LEU A 11 -4.19 -13.94 8.94
C LEU A 11 -5.05 -15.10 8.43
N ARG A 12 -4.96 -16.28 9.03
CA ARG A 12 -5.79 -17.43 8.65
C ARG A 12 -7.28 -17.10 8.80
N GLY A 13 -8.05 -17.39 7.76
CA GLY A 13 -9.49 -17.11 7.70
C GLY A 13 -9.83 -15.66 7.42
N LYS A 14 -8.82 -14.82 7.10
CA LYS A 14 -9.01 -13.44 6.66
C LYS A 14 -8.97 -13.36 5.14
N SER A 15 -9.78 -12.48 4.57
CA SER A 15 -9.83 -12.19 3.15
C SER A 15 -9.37 -10.76 2.85
N ILE A 16 -8.49 -10.63 1.85
CA ILE A 16 -7.91 -9.36 1.43
C ILE A 16 -8.22 -9.14 -0.05
N ILE A 17 -8.73 -7.97 -0.39
CA ILE A 17 -8.93 -7.57 -1.78
C ILE A 17 -7.90 -6.53 -2.17
N ASN A 18 -7.10 -6.81 -3.19
CA ASN A 18 -6.22 -5.84 -3.83
C ASN A 18 -7.00 -5.12 -4.93
N LEU A 19 -7.40 -3.89 -4.68
CA LEU A 19 -8.17 -3.04 -5.60
C LEU A 19 -7.26 -2.00 -6.24
N PHE A 20 -6.85 -2.22 -7.48
CA PHE A 20 -5.87 -1.39 -8.17
C PHE A 20 -6.46 -0.68 -9.39
N TYR A 21 -6.53 0.64 -9.31
CA TYR A 21 -6.96 1.54 -10.39
C TYR A 21 -5.81 1.95 -11.32
N GLU A 22 -4.56 1.74 -10.89
CA GLU A 22 -3.37 1.97 -11.71
C GLU A 22 -2.60 0.66 -11.91
N PRO A 23 -2.00 0.43 -13.08
CA PRO A 23 -1.10 -0.70 -13.29
C PRO A 23 0.07 -0.68 -12.30
N SER A 24 0.28 -1.76 -11.58
CA SER A 24 1.40 -1.91 -10.66
C SER A 24 1.71 -3.37 -10.38
N THR A 25 2.60 -3.95 -11.16
CA THR A 25 3.00 -5.35 -11.00
C THR A 25 3.68 -5.58 -9.65
N ARG A 26 4.69 -4.78 -9.32
CA ARG A 26 5.47 -4.96 -8.08
C ARG A 26 4.61 -4.83 -6.83
N THR A 27 3.88 -3.72 -6.68
CA THR A 27 3.10 -3.45 -5.47
C THR A 27 1.97 -4.46 -5.31
N ARG A 28 1.21 -4.76 -6.37
CA ARG A 28 0.13 -5.74 -6.32
C ARG A 28 0.65 -7.12 -5.93
N THR A 29 1.70 -7.61 -6.60
CA THR A 29 2.28 -8.92 -6.31
C THR A 29 2.86 -8.99 -4.90
N SER A 30 3.50 -7.92 -4.41
CA SER A 30 4.04 -7.91 -3.04
C SER A 30 2.94 -7.99 -1.98
N PHE A 31 1.83 -7.27 -2.13
CA PHE A 31 0.67 -7.40 -1.24
C PHE A 31 0.00 -8.77 -1.34
N GLU A 32 -0.14 -9.30 -2.56
CA GLU A 32 -0.68 -10.65 -2.76
C GLU A 32 0.16 -11.71 -2.05
N LEU A 33 1.48 -11.68 -2.25
CA LEU A 33 2.39 -12.63 -1.60
C LEU A 33 2.42 -12.43 -0.09
N ALA A 34 2.40 -11.19 0.40
CA ALA A 34 2.37 -10.91 1.83
C ALA A 34 1.12 -11.51 2.50
N GLY A 35 -0.06 -11.30 1.92
CA GLY A 35 -1.30 -11.89 2.42
C GLY A 35 -1.25 -13.42 2.43
N LYS A 36 -0.82 -14.03 1.32
CA LYS A 36 -0.67 -15.49 1.20
C LYS A 36 0.37 -16.07 2.18
N TYR A 37 1.47 -15.35 2.44
CA TYR A 37 2.47 -15.78 3.44
C TYR A 37 1.95 -15.68 4.87
N LEU A 38 1.01 -14.77 5.13
CA LEU A 38 0.34 -14.63 6.42
C LEU A 38 -0.89 -15.55 6.56
N GLY A 39 -1.21 -16.32 5.52
CA GLY A 39 -2.32 -17.29 5.55
C GLY A 39 -3.68 -16.72 5.19
N ALA A 40 -3.74 -15.50 4.64
CA ALA A 40 -4.98 -14.91 4.14
C ALA A 40 -5.33 -15.41 2.73
N ASP A 41 -6.62 -15.37 2.42
CA ASP A 41 -7.11 -15.47 1.05
C ASP A 41 -7.00 -14.09 0.37
N VAL A 42 -6.37 -14.04 -0.81
CA VAL A 42 -6.13 -12.76 -1.50
C VAL A 42 -6.73 -12.80 -2.90
N VAL A 43 -7.57 -11.82 -3.18
CA VAL A 43 -8.21 -11.62 -4.49
C VAL A 43 -7.68 -10.33 -5.11
N ASN A 44 -7.34 -10.36 -6.39
CA ASN A 44 -6.92 -9.17 -7.13
C ASN A 44 -8.05 -8.70 -8.04
N ILE A 45 -8.42 -7.42 -7.90
CA ILE A 45 -9.35 -6.72 -8.79
C ILE A 45 -8.56 -5.61 -9.50
N THR A 46 -8.53 -5.67 -10.82
CA THR A 46 -7.96 -4.61 -11.65
C THR A 46 -9.09 -3.91 -12.39
N THR A 47 -9.15 -2.60 -12.28
CA THR A 47 -10.25 -1.81 -12.84
C THR A 47 -10.25 -1.76 -14.37
N ALA A 48 -9.12 -1.98 -15.02
CA ALA A 48 -9.02 -2.02 -16.47
C ALA A 48 -9.89 -3.12 -17.14
N SER A 49 -10.32 -4.13 -16.36
CA SER A 49 -11.14 -5.24 -16.84
C SER A 49 -12.48 -5.40 -16.10
N SER A 50 -12.82 -4.47 -15.20
CA SER A 50 -14.02 -4.57 -14.34
C SER A 50 -15.07 -3.51 -14.65
N SER A 51 -16.25 -3.64 -14.04
CA SER A 51 -17.40 -2.74 -14.16
C SER A 51 -17.11 -1.27 -13.81
N VAL A 52 -16.01 -0.98 -13.11
CA VAL A 52 -15.52 0.38 -12.81
C VAL A 52 -15.28 1.22 -14.09
N VAL A 53 -14.93 0.58 -15.20
CA VAL A 53 -14.84 1.22 -16.53
C VAL A 53 -16.23 1.73 -17.01
N LYS A 54 -17.31 1.27 -16.40
CA LYS A 54 -18.70 1.62 -16.76
C LYS A 54 -19.23 2.87 -16.06
N GLY A 55 -18.36 3.67 -15.40
CA GLY A 55 -18.76 4.94 -14.78
C GLY A 55 -19.25 4.83 -13.33
N GLU A 56 -19.01 3.71 -12.65
CA GLU A 56 -19.26 3.60 -11.22
C GLU A 56 -18.38 4.58 -10.42
N CYS A 57 -18.96 5.26 -9.43
CA CYS A 57 -18.19 6.10 -8.54
C CYS A 57 -17.37 5.26 -7.54
N LEU A 58 -16.30 5.84 -6.98
CA LEU A 58 -15.44 5.15 -6.03
C LEU A 58 -16.22 4.58 -4.83
N ARG A 59 -17.21 5.34 -4.33
CA ARG A 59 -18.07 4.91 -3.22
C ARG A 59 -18.80 3.61 -3.54
N ASP A 60 -19.43 3.54 -4.70
CA ASP A 60 -20.20 2.37 -5.09
C ASP A 60 -19.32 1.14 -5.29
N THR A 61 -18.14 1.33 -5.87
CA THR A 61 -17.13 0.27 -5.98
C THR A 61 -16.70 -0.26 -4.60
N ILE A 62 -16.42 0.63 -3.65
CA ILE A 62 -16.03 0.23 -2.29
C ILE A 62 -17.16 -0.55 -1.60
N LEU A 63 -18.41 -0.08 -1.69
CA LEU A 63 -19.56 -0.77 -1.10
C LEU A 63 -19.81 -2.13 -1.76
N THR A 64 -19.62 -2.23 -3.08
CA THR A 64 -19.72 -3.49 -3.82
C THR A 64 -18.63 -4.48 -3.35
N VAL A 65 -17.38 -4.02 -3.23
CA VAL A 65 -16.27 -4.86 -2.76
C VAL A 65 -16.48 -5.29 -1.31
N GLN A 66 -16.95 -4.39 -0.46
CA GLN A 66 -17.28 -4.68 0.95
C GLN A 66 -18.38 -5.76 1.06
N SER A 67 -19.38 -5.76 0.17
CA SER A 67 -20.44 -6.76 0.18
C SER A 67 -19.95 -8.21 -0.06
N MET A 68 -18.71 -8.36 -0.55
CA MET A 68 -18.04 -9.66 -0.69
C MET A 68 -17.43 -10.16 0.63
N ALA A 69 -17.70 -9.48 1.76
CA ALA A 69 -17.28 -9.85 3.11
C ALA A 69 -15.75 -9.94 3.29
N CYS A 70 -15.00 -9.00 2.71
CA CYS A 70 -13.55 -8.93 2.90
C CYS A 70 -13.18 -8.23 4.23
N ASP A 71 -12.05 -8.62 4.81
CA ASP A 71 -11.53 -8.01 6.06
C ASP A 71 -10.66 -6.78 5.78
N ALA A 72 -10.01 -6.73 4.62
CA ALA A 72 -9.17 -5.60 4.23
C ALA A 72 -9.20 -5.35 2.72
N ILE A 73 -9.06 -4.09 2.34
CA ILE A 73 -8.90 -3.64 0.96
C ILE A 73 -7.57 -2.93 0.82
N VAL A 74 -6.67 -3.47 0.02
CA VAL A 74 -5.42 -2.82 -0.37
C VAL A 74 -5.70 -2.01 -1.63
N MET A 75 -5.68 -0.69 -1.51
CA MET A 75 -6.14 0.19 -2.58
C MET A 75 -5.00 1.01 -3.17
N ARG A 76 -4.94 1.05 -4.50
CA ARG A 76 -4.11 1.99 -5.26
C ARG A 76 -4.94 2.78 -6.24
N HIS A 77 -4.84 4.12 -6.17
CA HIS A 77 -5.69 5.02 -6.94
C HIS A 77 -4.90 6.19 -7.54
N PRO A 78 -5.26 6.70 -8.74
CA PRO A 78 -4.60 7.85 -9.34
C PRO A 78 -4.93 9.20 -8.66
N ILE A 79 -6.04 9.27 -7.92
CA ILE A 79 -6.48 10.51 -7.26
C ILE A 79 -5.95 10.53 -5.82
N GLU A 80 -5.38 11.67 -5.43
CA GLU A 80 -4.93 11.94 -4.07
C GLU A 80 -6.09 11.91 -3.08
N GLY A 81 -5.88 11.33 -1.89
CA GLY A 81 -6.89 11.22 -0.84
C GLY A 81 -7.92 10.11 -1.05
N ALA A 82 -7.91 9.41 -2.20
CA ALA A 82 -8.89 8.36 -2.48
C ALA A 82 -8.87 7.23 -1.43
N ALA A 83 -7.70 6.86 -0.91
CA ALA A 83 -7.60 5.85 0.14
C ALA A 83 -8.14 6.34 1.48
N ALA A 84 -7.97 7.63 1.81
CA ALA A 84 -8.56 8.22 3.01
C ALA A 84 -10.09 8.28 2.91
N TYR A 85 -10.61 8.74 1.76
CA TYR A 85 -12.04 8.72 1.50
C TYR A 85 -12.64 7.30 1.56
N ALA A 86 -11.94 6.33 0.99
CA ALA A 86 -12.38 4.93 1.09
C ALA A 86 -12.48 4.46 2.54
N ALA A 87 -11.54 4.86 3.41
CA ALA A 87 -11.56 4.52 4.82
C ALA A 87 -12.71 5.16 5.62
N GLU A 88 -13.26 6.28 5.14
CA GLU A 88 -14.45 6.90 5.73
C GLU A 88 -15.75 6.18 5.35
N VAL A 89 -15.75 5.48 4.22
CA VAL A 89 -16.94 4.84 3.63
C VAL A 89 -17.01 3.34 3.92
N ALA A 90 -15.85 2.70 4.05
CA ALA A 90 -15.73 1.24 4.16
C ALA A 90 -15.70 0.76 5.62
N ASP A 91 -16.34 -0.39 5.88
CA ASP A 91 -16.16 -1.13 7.14
C ASP A 91 -14.84 -1.92 7.17
N PRO A 92 -14.37 -2.56 6.05
CA PRO A 92 -13.08 -3.22 6.00
C PRO A 92 -11.91 -2.26 6.20
N VAL A 93 -10.79 -2.77 6.70
CA VAL A 93 -9.55 -1.98 6.83
C VAL A 93 -9.04 -1.54 5.45
N ILE A 94 -8.81 -0.25 5.25
CA ILE A 94 -8.20 0.26 4.03
C ILE A 94 -6.69 0.41 4.19
N ILE A 95 -5.94 -0.20 3.27
CA ILE A 95 -4.48 -0.09 3.19
C ILE A 95 -4.11 0.70 1.94
N ASN A 96 -3.51 1.87 2.11
CA ASN A 96 -3.06 2.71 1.01
C ASN A 96 -1.79 2.12 0.34
N ALA A 97 -1.92 1.64 -0.90
CA ALA A 97 -0.84 1.14 -1.75
C ALA A 97 -0.35 2.17 -2.78
N GLY A 98 -0.65 3.44 -2.56
CA GLY A 98 -0.30 4.59 -3.38
C GLY A 98 -1.52 5.34 -3.90
N ASP A 99 -1.62 6.65 -3.61
CA ASP A 99 -2.69 7.53 -4.06
C ASP A 99 -2.13 8.79 -4.72
N GLY A 100 -2.32 8.93 -6.02
CA GLY A 100 -1.85 10.06 -6.82
C GLY A 100 -0.37 10.42 -6.58
N ALA A 101 -0.08 11.70 -6.38
CA ALA A 101 1.23 12.20 -5.94
C ALA A 101 1.32 12.35 -4.40
N HIS A 102 0.28 11.94 -3.64
CA HIS A 102 0.16 12.20 -2.21
C HIS A 102 1.00 11.26 -1.35
N ALA A 103 0.69 9.94 -1.31
CA ALA A 103 1.35 9.02 -0.39
C ALA A 103 1.49 7.59 -0.92
N HIS A 104 2.53 6.89 -0.43
CA HIS A 104 2.73 5.46 -0.60
C HIS A 104 3.33 4.86 0.69
N PRO A 105 2.52 4.72 1.75
CA PRO A 105 3.01 4.37 3.09
C PRO A 105 3.81 3.06 3.15
N SER A 106 3.36 2.02 2.46
CA SER A 106 4.07 0.74 2.41
C SER A 106 5.44 0.83 1.73
N GLN A 107 5.63 1.76 0.77
CA GLN A 107 6.95 2.00 0.18
C GLN A 107 7.88 2.70 1.18
N GLY A 108 7.39 3.68 1.92
CA GLY A 108 8.20 4.33 2.97
C GLY A 108 8.64 3.34 4.05
N LEU A 109 7.76 2.42 4.46
CA LEU A 109 8.11 1.35 5.39
C LEU A 109 9.15 0.39 4.80
N LEU A 110 9.02 0.04 3.52
CA LEU A 110 9.98 -0.80 2.80
C LEU A 110 11.36 -0.14 2.73
N ASP A 111 11.42 1.16 2.43
CA ASP A 111 12.67 1.90 2.32
C ASP A 111 13.39 1.96 3.68
N MET A 112 12.65 2.26 4.76
CA MET A 112 13.20 2.25 6.13
C MET A 112 13.68 0.84 6.54
N PHE A 113 12.92 -0.19 6.21
CA PHE A 113 13.31 -1.57 6.46
C PHE A 113 14.60 -1.92 5.71
N THR A 114 14.72 -1.52 4.45
CA THR A 114 15.90 -1.77 3.62
C THR A 114 17.14 -1.09 4.21
N ILE A 115 17.01 0.16 4.66
CA ILE A 115 18.12 0.89 5.33
C ILE A 115 18.60 0.10 6.56
N ARG A 116 17.66 -0.35 7.38
CA ARG A 116 17.97 -1.14 8.58
C ARG A 116 18.61 -2.49 8.25
N GLU A 117 18.17 -3.18 7.21
CA GLU A 117 18.77 -4.44 6.74
C GLU A 117 20.22 -4.26 6.26
N GLN A 118 20.61 -3.05 5.84
CA GLN A 118 21.99 -2.69 5.52
C GLN A 118 22.84 -2.35 6.78
N GLY A 119 22.32 -2.61 7.97
CA GLY A 119 23.02 -2.36 9.23
C GLY A 119 23.17 -0.87 9.59
N LYS A 120 22.32 0.01 9.01
CA LYS A 120 22.31 1.43 9.32
C LYS A 120 21.26 1.76 10.36
N ASP A 121 21.64 2.59 11.36
CA ASP A 121 20.65 3.21 12.24
C ASP A 121 19.94 4.33 11.46
N LEU A 122 18.61 4.41 11.65
CA LEU A 122 17.83 5.47 11.03
C LEU A 122 18.07 6.82 11.70
N LYS A 123 18.29 6.83 13.01
CA LYS A 123 18.51 8.07 13.77
C LYS A 123 19.82 8.75 13.39
N GLY A 124 19.72 10.00 12.96
CA GLY A 124 20.87 10.82 12.57
C GLY A 124 21.45 10.50 11.19
N LEU A 125 20.90 9.52 10.47
CA LEU A 125 21.32 9.24 9.10
C LEU A 125 20.94 10.41 8.18
N LYS A 126 21.88 10.83 7.33
CA LYS A 126 21.64 11.86 6.31
C LYS A 126 21.26 11.18 5.00
N MET A 127 20.15 11.61 4.42
CA MET A 127 19.62 11.09 3.16
C MET A 127 19.43 12.22 2.15
N ALA A 128 19.85 12.00 0.92
CA ALA A 128 19.59 12.91 -0.19
C ALA A 128 18.49 12.33 -1.09
N ILE A 129 17.55 13.17 -1.49
CA ILE A 129 16.52 12.83 -2.47
C ILE A 129 16.81 13.62 -3.74
N LEU A 130 17.06 12.91 -4.84
CA LEU A 130 17.38 13.49 -6.14
C LEU A 130 16.26 13.18 -7.14
N GLY A 131 15.80 14.20 -7.85
CA GLY A 131 14.77 14.10 -8.89
C GLY A 131 13.52 14.90 -8.58
N ASP A 132 12.39 14.46 -9.13
CA ASP A 132 11.09 15.11 -8.92
C ASP A 132 10.56 14.81 -7.50
N VAL A 133 10.78 15.74 -6.58
CA VAL A 133 10.28 15.62 -5.19
C VAL A 133 8.82 16.08 -5.09
N LEU A 134 8.40 17.03 -5.94
CA LEU A 134 7.09 17.66 -5.83
C LEU A 134 5.94 16.68 -6.17
N TYR A 135 6.08 15.93 -7.24
CA TYR A 135 5.05 14.99 -7.71
C TYR A 135 5.34 13.53 -7.36
N SER A 136 6.40 13.27 -6.58
CA SER A 136 6.74 11.92 -6.14
C SER A 136 6.08 11.57 -4.79
N ARG A 137 5.02 10.76 -4.83
CA ARG A 137 4.40 10.21 -3.61
C ARG A 137 5.39 9.46 -2.71
N VAL A 138 6.43 8.86 -3.30
CA VAL A 138 7.47 8.14 -2.53
C VAL A 138 8.36 9.13 -1.79
N ALA A 139 8.84 10.18 -2.45
CA ALA A 139 9.63 11.22 -1.82
C ALA A 139 8.86 11.89 -0.67
N ARG A 140 7.59 12.27 -0.89
CA ARG A 140 6.73 12.87 0.15
C ARG A 140 6.54 11.95 1.34
N THR A 141 6.26 10.68 1.11
CA THR A 141 6.10 9.67 2.17
C THR A 141 7.41 9.48 2.94
N ASN A 142 8.53 9.37 2.23
CA ASN A 142 9.83 9.17 2.85
C ASN A 142 10.25 10.37 3.69
N ILE A 143 10.05 11.60 3.21
CA ILE A 143 10.32 12.80 4.01
C ILE A 143 9.54 12.76 5.33
N ALA A 144 8.22 12.51 5.27
CA ALA A 144 7.39 12.44 6.46
C ALA A 144 7.80 11.31 7.42
N ALA A 145 8.08 10.12 6.89
CA ALA A 145 8.48 8.95 7.67
C ALA A 145 9.87 9.12 8.29
N TRP A 146 10.84 9.58 7.50
CA TRP A 146 12.22 9.76 7.95
C TRP A 146 12.34 10.85 9.02
N THR A 147 11.62 11.97 8.85
CA THR A 147 11.57 13.03 9.88
C THR A 147 11.09 12.47 11.23
N LYS A 148 10.02 11.65 11.21
CA LYS A 148 9.51 11.01 12.43
C LYS A 148 10.49 10.03 13.08
N MET A 149 11.36 9.41 12.27
CA MET A 149 12.40 8.48 12.74
C MET A 149 13.71 9.17 13.09
N GLY A 150 13.79 10.49 13.00
CA GLY A 150 14.98 11.27 13.32
C GLY A 150 16.09 11.24 12.26
N LEU A 151 15.78 10.88 11.00
CA LEU A 151 16.67 11.08 9.88
C LEU A 151 16.70 12.56 9.49
N MET A 152 17.86 13.00 8.99
CA MET A 152 18.00 14.30 8.34
C MET A 152 18.03 14.11 6.83
N TYR A 153 17.25 14.91 6.10
CA TYR A 153 17.23 14.92 4.63
C TYR A 153 17.78 16.25 4.09
N MET A 154 18.35 16.19 2.90
CA MET A 154 18.84 17.35 2.14
C MET A 154 18.21 17.35 0.75
#